data_fe4b4445c44376434141db7d563ff3c4
#
_entry.id   fe4b4445c44376434141db7d563ff3c4
#
_cell.length_a   1.000
_cell.length_b   1.000
_cell.length_c   1.000
_cell.angle_alpha   90.00
_cell.angle_beta   90.00
_cell.angle_gamma   90.00
#
_symmetry.space_group_name_H-M   'P 1'
#
loop_
_entity.id
_entity.type
_entity.pdbx_description
1 polymer ?
#
loop_
_entity_poly.entity_id
_entity_poly.type
_entity_poly.pdbx_seq_one_letter_code
_entity_poly.pdbx_strand_id
1 'polypeptide(L)'
;MKKATLVISFLCLFSGYAAAAPTSAEQEVAQAVDHLTQAMLHKDIPQLQALAAENLTYGHSSGNIQDKKAFIADIETGKSAFKTLEMKNQKITLSGDVALVRNHFSAQALKGTEVVPTEIENFQIWQKQKDGKWLLIGRQAFRF
;
A
#
# COMPACT_ATOMS: atom_id res chain seq x y z
N MET A 1 6.32 34.58 64.52
CA MET A 1 5.85 34.80 63.13
C MET A 1 6.35 33.65 62.28
N LYS A 2 5.48 32.69 61.96
CA LYS A 2 5.83 31.53 61.15
C LYS A 2 5.43 31.82 59.69
N LYS A 3 6.39 31.90 58.76
CA LYS A 3 6.14 32.08 57.32
C LYS A 3 5.83 30.71 56.72
N ALA A 4 4.61 30.53 56.21
CA ALA A 4 4.20 29.34 55.49
C ALA A 4 4.63 29.51 54.02
N THR A 5 5.49 28.65 53.52
CA THR A 5 5.89 28.60 52.12
C THR A 5 4.92 27.68 51.39
N LEU A 6 4.13 28.25 50.47
CA LEU A 6 3.22 27.52 49.64
C LEU A 6 3.98 26.97 48.39
N VAL A 7 4.17 25.66 48.36
CA VAL A 7 4.75 24.98 47.21
C VAL A 7 3.61 24.65 46.24
N ILE A 8 3.55 25.35 45.11
CA ILE A 8 2.61 25.06 44.02
C ILE A 8 3.27 24.00 43.12
N SER A 9 2.83 22.74 43.23
CA SER A 9 3.23 21.66 42.32
C SER A 9 2.46 21.81 40.99
N PHE A 10 3.19 22.15 39.94
CA PHE A 10 2.65 22.22 38.57
C PHE A 10 2.63 20.80 37.99
N LEU A 11 1.46 20.20 37.97
CA LEU A 11 1.26 18.87 37.40
C LEU A 11 1.10 19.02 35.87
N CYS A 12 2.17 18.81 35.12
CA CYS A 12 2.13 18.77 33.64
C CYS A 12 1.43 17.48 33.19
N LEU A 13 0.18 17.59 32.74
CA LEU A 13 -0.54 16.53 32.08
C LEU A 13 0.03 16.39 30.63
N PHE A 14 0.93 15.42 30.44
CA PHE A 14 1.30 14.97 29.11
C PHE A 14 0.15 14.15 28.53
N SER A 15 -0.70 14.77 27.72
CA SER A 15 -1.65 14.07 26.87
C SER A 15 -0.90 13.38 25.73
N GLY A 16 -0.44 12.15 25.99
CA GLY A 16 0.10 11.32 24.94
C GLY A 16 -1.00 10.95 23.94
N TYR A 17 -0.87 11.39 22.69
CA TYR A 17 -1.67 10.87 21.59
C TYR A 17 -1.26 9.41 21.36
N ALA A 18 -1.98 8.48 21.93
CA ALA A 18 -1.86 7.07 21.56
C ALA A 18 -2.46 6.92 20.15
N ALA A 19 -1.65 6.53 19.17
CA ALA A 19 -2.17 6.10 17.88
C ALA A 19 -3.08 4.87 18.12
N ALA A 20 -4.31 4.93 17.59
CA ALA A 20 -5.23 3.80 17.68
C ALA A 20 -4.62 2.57 16.98
N ALA A 21 -4.78 1.39 17.57
CA ALA A 21 -4.38 0.15 16.93
C ALA A 21 -5.18 -0.05 15.62
N PRO A 22 -4.59 -0.64 14.57
CA PRO A 22 -5.27 -0.86 13.31
C PRO A 22 -6.50 -1.75 13.50
N THR A 23 -7.59 -1.44 12.81
CA THR A 23 -8.81 -2.25 12.81
C THR A 23 -8.60 -3.58 12.08
N SER A 24 -9.49 -4.56 12.27
CA SER A 24 -9.44 -5.83 11.54
C SER A 24 -9.49 -5.61 10.01
N ALA A 25 -10.29 -4.68 9.54
CA ALA A 25 -10.41 -4.36 8.12
C ALA A 25 -9.13 -3.69 7.57
N GLU A 26 -8.46 -2.84 8.33
CA GLU A 26 -7.15 -2.30 7.95
C GLU A 26 -6.08 -3.40 7.85
N GLN A 27 -6.12 -4.38 8.76
CA GLN A 27 -5.23 -5.53 8.72
C GLN A 27 -5.50 -6.42 7.49
N GLU A 28 -6.77 -6.67 7.14
CA GLU A 28 -7.15 -7.40 5.92
C GLU A 28 -6.63 -6.70 4.66
N VAL A 29 -6.77 -5.38 4.57
CA VAL A 29 -6.24 -4.59 3.44
C VAL A 29 -4.72 -4.62 3.41
N ALA A 30 -4.04 -4.49 4.56
CA ALA A 30 -2.58 -4.59 4.63
C ALA A 30 -2.08 -5.96 4.12
N GLN A 31 -2.76 -7.05 4.48
CA GLN A 31 -2.46 -8.38 3.96
C GLN A 31 -2.70 -8.49 2.46
N ALA A 32 -3.79 -7.90 1.94
CA ALA A 32 -4.05 -7.89 0.50
C ALA A 32 -2.96 -7.15 -0.29
N VAL A 33 -2.47 -6.02 0.23
CA VAL A 33 -1.33 -5.28 -0.35
C VAL A 33 -0.05 -6.11 -0.31
N ASP A 34 0.23 -6.82 0.80
CA ASP A 34 1.39 -7.69 0.89
C ASP A 34 1.29 -8.87 -0.09
N HIS A 35 0.15 -9.53 -0.17
CA HIS A 35 -0.09 -10.61 -1.14
C HIS A 35 0.10 -10.12 -2.59
N LEU A 36 -0.39 -8.91 -2.93
CA LEU A 36 -0.15 -8.32 -4.25
C LEU A 36 1.34 -8.09 -4.50
N THR A 37 2.06 -7.57 -3.50
CA THR A 37 3.50 -7.31 -3.58
C THR A 37 4.29 -8.59 -3.81
N GLN A 38 3.99 -9.64 -3.06
CA GLN A 38 4.63 -10.96 -3.21
C GLN A 38 4.29 -11.60 -4.55
N ALA A 39 3.02 -11.49 -4.98
CA ALA A 39 2.58 -12.02 -6.27
C ALA A 39 3.28 -11.32 -7.46
N MET A 40 3.50 -10.02 -7.38
CA MET A 40 4.29 -9.28 -8.36
C MET A 40 5.76 -9.69 -8.36
N LEU A 41 6.36 -9.84 -7.17
CA LEU A 41 7.77 -10.20 -7.00
C LEU A 41 8.07 -11.62 -7.55
N HIS A 42 7.18 -12.57 -7.25
CA HIS A 42 7.37 -13.99 -7.58
C HIS A 42 6.64 -14.45 -8.84
N LYS A 43 5.99 -13.54 -9.58
CA LYS A 43 5.18 -13.84 -10.78
C LYS A 43 4.08 -14.87 -10.50
N ASP A 44 3.43 -14.75 -9.35
CA ASP A 44 2.29 -15.60 -9.03
C ASP A 44 1.04 -15.11 -9.77
N ILE A 45 0.88 -15.59 -11.00
CA ILE A 45 -0.20 -15.17 -11.90
C ILE A 45 -1.59 -15.52 -11.34
N PRO A 46 -1.83 -16.74 -10.79
CA PRO A 46 -3.11 -17.05 -10.14
C PRO A 46 -3.46 -16.08 -9.01
N GLN A 47 -2.49 -15.70 -8.17
CA GLN A 47 -2.71 -14.75 -7.09
C GLN A 47 -2.99 -13.33 -7.61
N LEU A 48 -2.29 -12.89 -8.65
CA LEU A 48 -2.57 -11.60 -9.31
C LEU A 48 -3.99 -11.57 -9.88
N GLN A 49 -4.43 -12.66 -10.53
CA GLN A 49 -5.79 -12.81 -11.03
C GLN A 49 -6.83 -12.73 -9.92
N ALA A 50 -6.55 -13.31 -8.76
CA ALA A 50 -7.46 -13.32 -7.61
C ALA A 50 -7.56 -11.96 -6.90
N LEU A 51 -6.50 -11.15 -6.92
CA LEU A 51 -6.41 -9.86 -6.21
C LEU A 51 -6.85 -8.66 -7.06
N ALA A 52 -6.72 -8.72 -8.38
CA ALA A 52 -7.11 -7.64 -9.28
C ALA A 52 -8.57 -7.79 -9.71
N ALA A 53 -9.36 -6.73 -9.57
CA ALA A 53 -10.74 -6.70 -10.06
C ALA A 53 -10.77 -6.63 -11.60
N GLU A 54 -11.87 -7.13 -12.23
CA GLU A 54 -12.03 -7.09 -13.67
C GLU A 54 -12.01 -5.68 -14.27
N ASN A 55 -12.49 -4.70 -13.47
CA ASN A 55 -12.52 -3.29 -13.84
C ASN A 55 -11.29 -2.51 -13.31
N LEU A 56 -10.17 -3.18 -13.00
CA LEU A 56 -8.95 -2.52 -12.57
C LEU A 56 -8.52 -1.46 -13.59
N THR A 57 -8.15 -0.29 -13.08
CA THR A 57 -7.42 0.74 -13.83
C THR A 57 -6.11 1.04 -13.14
N TYR A 58 -5.00 0.93 -13.85
CA TYR A 58 -3.66 1.16 -13.33
C TYR A 58 -2.91 2.21 -14.15
N GLY A 59 -2.70 3.39 -13.59
CA GLY A 59 -1.86 4.44 -14.17
C GLY A 59 -0.40 4.33 -13.72
N HIS A 60 0.49 4.22 -14.68
CA HIS A 60 1.95 4.25 -14.44
C HIS A 60 2.46 5.68 -14.30
N SER A 61 3.61 5.86 -13.65
CA SER A 61 4.29 7.15 -13.53
C SER A 61 4.75 7.75 -14.89
N SER A 62 4.74 6.95 -15.95
CA SER A 62 5.00 7.37 -17.33
C SER A 62 3.75 7.89 -18.05
N GLY A 63 2.56 7.82 -17.42
CA GLY A 63 1.29 8.18 -18.05
C GLY A 63 0.59 7.03 -18.78
N ASN A 64 1.24 5.87 -18.94
CA ASN A 64 0.58 4.69 -19.50
C ASN A 64 -0.51 4.17 -18.56
N ILE A 65 -1.67 3.80 -19.11
CA ILE A 65 -2.79 3.22 -18.36
C ILE A 65 -3.02 1.78 -18.81
N GLN A 66 -3.16 0.90 -17.85
CA GLN A 66 -3.40 -0.53 -18.05
C GLN A 66 -4.70 -0.98 -17.38
N ASP A 67 -5.36 -1.95 -18.00
CA ASP A 67 -6.38 -2.78 -17.37
C ASP A 67 -5.76 -3.99 -16.66
N LYS A 68 -6.57 -4.81 -16.02
CA LYS A 68 -6.16 -6.06 -15.36
C LYS A 68 -5.33 -6.96 -16.27
N LYS A 69 -5.79 -7.17 -17.50
CA LYS A 69 -5.13 -8.08 -18.46
C LYS A 69 -3.72 -7.60 -18.82
N ALA A 70 -3.59 -6.33 -19.16
CA ALA A 70 -2.29 -5.73 -19.50
C ALA A 70 -1.33 -5.71 -18.31
N PHE A 71 -1.83 -5.38 -17.10
CA PHE A 71 -1.04 -5.39 -15.88
C PHE A 71 -0.45 -6.78 -15.60
N ILE A 72 -1.27 -7.83 -15.66
CA ILE A 72 -0.83 -9.20 -15.38
C ILE A 72 0.09 -9.72 -16.48
N ALA A 73 -0.21 -9.43 -17.76
CA ALA A 73 0.63 -9.83 -18.89
C ALA A 73 2.04 -9.23 -18.82
N ASP A 74 2.19 -7.99 -18.36
CA ASP A 74 3.51 -7.37 -18.18
C ASP A 74 4.36 -8.08 -17.12
N ILE A 75 3.75 -8.64 -16.07
CA ILE A 75 4.44 -9.43 -15.05
C ILE A 75 4.75 -10.85 -15.59
N GLU A 76 3.77 -11.50 -16.21
CA GLU A 76 3.90 -12.85 -16.77
C GLU A 76 5.01 -12.92 -17.80
N THR A 77 5.07 -11.98 -18.74
CA THR A 77 6.10 -11.92 -19.77
C THR A 77 7.46 -11.42 -19.29
N GLY A 78 7.53 -10.88 -18.07
CA GLY A 78 8.75 -10.30 -17.50
C GLY A 78 9.06 -8.89 -17.98
N LYS A 79 8.15 -8.23 -18.68
CA LYS A 79 8.26 -6.79 -19.01
C LYS A 79 8.25 -5.94 -17.74
N SER A 80 7.47 -6.36 -16.73
CA SER A 80 7.57 -5.89 -15.35
C SER A 80 8.11 -7.02 -14.47
N ALA A 81 9.38 -6.96 -14.09
CA ALA A 81 10.04 -7.94 -13.25
C ALA A 81 10.89 -7.24 -12.18
N PHE A 82 11.04 -7.88 -11.03
CA PHE A 82 11.70 -7.30 -9.87
C PHE A 82 12.66 -8.30 -9.23
N LYS A 83 13.86 -7.83 -8.87
CA LYS A 83 14.79 -8.55 -8.00
C LYS A 83 14.39 -8.39 -6.54
N THR A 84 13.96 -7.17 -6.17
CA THR A 84 13.37 -6.85 -4.86
C THR A 84 12.20 -5.90 -5.07
N LEU A 85 11.18 -6.01 -4.22
CA LEU A 85 10.01 -5.15 -4.21
C LEU A 85 9.49 -5.00 -2.78
N GLU A 86 9.27 -3.77 -2.36
CA GLU A 86 8.82 -3.45 -1.02
C GLU A 86 7.87 -2.25 -1.05
N MET A 87 6.79 -2.32 -0.26
CA MET A 87 5.89 -1.19 -0.03
C MET A 87 6.20 -0.59 1.34
N LYS A 88 6.76 0.63 1.34
CA LYS A 88 7.18 1.34 2.55
C LYS A 88 6.18 2.43 2.93
N ASN A 89 6.22 2.87 4.18
CA ASN A 89 5.45 4.02 4.68
C ASN A 89 3.94 3.91 4.38
N GLN A 90 3.40 2.69 4.51
CA GLN A 90 2.01 2.42 4.17
C GLN A 90 1.04 3.12 5.09
N LYS A 91 0.06 3.81 4.48
CA LYS A 91 -1.08 4.42 5.18
C LYS A 91 -2.37 3.92 4.54
N ILE A 92 -3.25 3.38 5.36
CA ILE A 92 -4.57 2.88 4.96
C ILE A 92 -5.63 3.81 5.54
N THR A 93 -6.63 4.14 4.73
CA THR A 93 -7.82 4.90 5.16
C THR A 93 -9.05 4.15 4.66
N LEU A 94 -9.95 3.79 5.56
CA LEU A 94 -11.19 3.09 5.23
C LEU A 94 -12.35 4.07 5.00
N SER A 95 -13.20 3.77 4.03
CA SER A 95 -14.45 4.45 3.77
C SER A 95 -15.51 3.41 3.34
N GLY A 96 -16.26 2.88 4.30
CA GLY A 96 -17.18 1.76 4.07
C GLY A 96 -16.42 0.54 3.52
N ASP A 97 -16.89 0.05 2.37
CA ASP A 97 -16.28 -1.09 1.67
C ASP A 97 -15.09 -0.71 0.77
N VAL A 98 -14.58 0.52 0.89
CA VAL A 98 -13.44 1.02 0.11
C VAL A 98 -12.27 1.32 1.04
N ALA A 99 -11.07 0.93 0.63
CA ALA A 99 -9.82 1.30 1.27
C ALA A 99 -8.94 2.12 0.31
N LEU A 100 -8.46 3.24 0.81
CA LEU A 100 -7.48 4.09 0.14
C LEU A 100 -6.12 3.81 0.75
N VAL A 101 -5.17 3.35 -0.06
CA VAL A 101 -3.82 2.98 0.39
C VAL A 101 -2.79 3.85 -0.29
N ARG A 102 -1.97 4.52 0.49
CA ARG A 102 -0.77 5.22 0.03
C ARG A 102 0.46 4.51 0.54
N ASN A 103 1.42 4.29 -0.33
CA ASN A 103 2.72 3.75 0.05
C ASN A 103 3.81 4.19 -0.93
N HIS A 104 5.04 4.05 -0.49
CA HIS A 104 6.22 4.23 -1.31
C HIS A 104 6.66 2.88 -1.88
N PHE A 105 6.64 2.75 -3.20
CA PHE A 105 7.09 1.58 -3.94
C PHE A 105 8.60 1.67 -4.14
N SER A 106 9.34 0.77 -3.50
CA SER A 106 10.79 0.67 -3.57
C SER A 106 11.16 -0.66 -4.19
N ALA A 107 11.85 -0.65 -5.33
CA ALA A 107 12.19 -1.86 -6.05
C ALA A 107 13.57 -1.81 -6.72
N GLN A 108 14.15 -2.97 -6.91
CA GLN A 108 15.17 -3.23 -7.92
C GLN A 108 14.48 -3.90 -9.12
N ALA A 109 14.06 -3.07 -10.09
CA ALA A 109 13.41 -3.56 -11.29
C ALA A 109 14.43 -4.22 -12.24
N LEU A 110 13.99 -5.25 -12.95
CA LEU A 110 14.81 -5.95 -13.96
C LEU A 110 14.42 -5.47 -15.37
N LYS A 111 15.39 -5.02 -16.13
CA LYS A 111 15.27 -4.72 -17.56
C LYS A 111 16.25 -5.60 -18.32
N GLY A 112 15.81 -6.80 -18.71
CA GLY A 112 16.69 -7.85 -19.16
C GLY A 112 17.67 -8.27 -18.06
N THR A 113 18.98 -8.05 -18.26
CA THR A 113 20.03 -8.32 -17.27
C THR A 113 20.35 -7.11 -16.38
N GLU A 114 19.82 -5.94 -16.70
CA GLU A 114 20.07 -4.70 -15.95
C GLU A 114 19.18 -4.61 -14.72
N VAL A 115 19.74 -4.19 -13.60
CA VAL A 115 19.02 -3.88 -12.36
C VAL A 115 18.87 -2.37 -12.27
N VAL A 116 17.60 -1.90 -12.28
CA VAL A 116 17.27 -0.48 -12.23
C VAL A 116 16.58 -0.15 -10.92
N PRO A 117 17.20 0.66 -10.03
CA PRO A 117 16.53 1.16 -8.83
C PRO A 117 15.28 1.96 -9.21
N THR A 118 14.17 1.65 -8.59
CA THR A 118 12.87 2.28 -8.88
C THR A 118 12.21 2.71 -7.59
N GLU A 119 12.05 4.01 -7.43
CA GLU A 119 11.39 4.64 -6.29
C GLU A 119 10.24 5.50 -6.81
N ILE A 120 9.01 5.16 -6.43
CA ILE A 120 7.79 5.86 -6.87
C ILE A 120 6.76 5.88 -5.75
N GLU A 121 5.94 6.92 -5.74
CA GLU A 121 4.76 6.98 -4.90
C GLU A 121 3.61 6.21 -5.53
N ASN A 122 2.80 5.58 -4.70
CA ASN A 122 1.74 4.70 -5.13
C ASN A 122 0.45 5.00 -4.36
N PHE A 123 -0.63 5.15 -5.10
CA PHE A 123 -1.97 5.27 -4.57
C PHE A 123 -2.80 4.11 -5.07
N GLN A 124 -3.40 3.34 -4.15
CA GLN A 124 -4.20 2.16 -4.46
C GLN A 124 -5.61 2.34 -3.90
N ILE A 125 -6.59 1.83 -4.61
CA ILE A 125 -7.98 1.76 -4.20
C ILE A 125 -8.39 0.30 -4.18
N TRP A 126 -8.80 -0.17 -3.00
CA TRP A 126 -9.27 -1.53 -2.77
C TRP A 126 -10.74 -1.51 -2.42
N GLN A 127 -11.50 -2.48 -2.89
CA GLN A 127 -12.93 -2.61 -2.62
C GLN A 127 -13.24 -4.00 -2.04
N LYS A 128 -13.95 -4.01 -0.89
CA LYS A 128 -14.43 -5.23 -0.27
C LYS A 128 -15.58 -5.79 -1.08
N GLN A 129 -15.48 -7.06 -1.44
CA GLN A 129 -16.50 -7.78 -2.18
C GLN A 129 -17.52 -8.42 -1.23
N LYS A 130 -18.65 -8.89 -1.78
CA LYS A 130 -19.70 -9.54 -0.98
C LYS A 130 -19.22 -10.81 -0.26
N ASP A 131 -18.20 -11.48 -0.78
CA ASP A 131 -17.55 -12.64 -0.17
C ASP A 131 -16.49 -12.28 0.89
N GLY A 132 -16.32 -10.97 1.18
CA GLY A 132 -15.40 -10.44 2.15
C GLY A 132 -13.98 -10.20 1.65
N LYS A 133 -13.64 -10.59 0.43
CA LYS A 133 -12.31 -10.36 -0.16
C LYS A 133 -12.13 -8.92 -0.59
N TRP A 134 -10.91 -8.40 -0.42
CA TRP A 134 -10.51 -7.10 -0.93
C TRP A 134 -9.89 -7.26 -2.32
N LEU A 135 -10.41 -6.54 -3.33
CA LEU A 135 -9.86 -6.50 -4.68
C LEU A 135 -9.34 -5.11 -5.03
N LEU A 136 -8.22 -5.09 -5.71
CA LEU A 136 -7.63 -3.87 -6.27
C LEU A 136 -8.46 -3.40 -7.47
N ILE A 137 -9.10 -2.23 -7.34
CA ILE A 137 -9.89 -1.60 -8.40
C ILE A 137 -9.20 -0.42 -9.06
N GLY A 138 -8.22 0.18 -8.38
CA GLY A 138 -7.46 1.31 -8.90
C GLY A 138 -6.04 1.35 -8.36
N ARG A 139 -5.11 1.77 -9.21
CA ARG A 139 -3.71 2.02 -8.83
C ARG A 139 -3.18 3.19 -9.66
N GLN A 140 -2.51 4.13 -9.00
CA GLN A 140 -1.80 5.22 -9.65
C GLN A 140 -0.39 5.31 -9.09
N ALA A 141 0.60 5.12 -9.94
CA ALA A 141 1.99 5.40 -9.64
C ALA A 141 2.34 6.83 -10.10
N PHE A 142 3.13 7.55 -9.32
CA PHE A 142 3.56 8.90 -9.65
C PHE A 142 4.94 9.21 -9.04
N ARG A 143 5.59 10.26 -9.58
CA ARG A 143 6.85 10.81 -9.07
C ARG A 143 6.64 12.30 -8.77
N PHE A 144 7.37 12.77 -7.78
CA PHE A 144 7.52 14.21 -7.53
C PHE A 144 8.63 14.79 -8.41
#